data_d782c9adef72d5b15508f1a12f1e6ba7
#
_entry.id   d782c9adef72d5b15508f1a12f1e6ba7
#
_cell.length_a   1.000
_cell.length_b   1.000
_cell.length_c   1.000
_cell.angle_alpha   90.00
_cell.angle_beta   90.00
_cell.angle_gamma   90.00
#
_symmetry.space_group_name_H-M   'P 1'
#
loop_
_entity.id
_entity.type
_entity.pdbx_description
1 polymer ?
#
loop_
_entity_poly.entity_id
_entity_poly.type
_entity_poly.pdbx_seq_one_letter_code
_entity_poly.pdbx_strand_id
1 'polypeptide(L)'
;ANPILLIDDNDVSAGHAASVGRVNEEQLYYLMSRGLPKKLAERLVIRGFLGPVLTAVPSISVRKRLSDMIEEKLIDGQENE
;
A
#
# COMPACT_ATOMS: atom_id res chain seq x y z
N ALA A 1 -3.80 -14.90 -21.33
CA ALA A 1 -3.00 -14.13 -20.39
C ALA A 1 -2.00 -15.01 -19.66
N ASN A 2 -0.82 -14.49 -19.42
CA ASN A 2 0.22 -15.22 -18.69
C ASN A 2 0.09 -14.88 -17.19
N PRO A 3 -0.24 -15.89 -16.34
CA PRO A 3 -0.41 -15.63 -14.90
C PRO A 3 0.83 -15.04 -14.22
N ILE A 4 2.02 -15.40 -14.72
CA ILE A 4 3.28 -14.90 -14.16
C ILE A 4 3.41 -13.39 -14.39
N LEU A 5 3.05 -12.93 -15.59
CA LEU A 5 3.08 -11.50 -15.91
C LEU A 5 2.07 -10.71 -15.05
N LEU A 6 0.88 -11.28 -14.82
CA LEU A 6 -0.12 -10.63 -13.96
C LEU A 6 0.37 -10.48 -12.53
N ILE A 7 1.06 -11.50 -12.01
CA ILE A 7 1.62 -11.46 -10.66
C ILE A 7 2.73 -10.41 -10.59
N ASP A 8 3.60 -10.35 -11.59
CA ASP A 8 4.68 -9.36 -11.64
C ASP A 8 4.13 -7.93 -11.72
N ASP A 9 3.10 -7.70 -12.54
CA ASP A 9 2.46 -6.39 -12.65
C ASP A 9 1.82 -5.97 -11.33
N ASN A 10 1.16 -6.88 -10.64
CA ASN A 10 0.56 -6.61 -9.34
C ASN A 10 1.62 -6.29 -8.29
N ASP A 11 2.74 -7.00 -8.32
CA ASP A 11 3.85 -6.77 -7.40
C ASP A 11 4.46 -5.38 -7.61
N VAL A 12 4.65 -4.97 -8.86
CA VAL A 12 5.15 -3.64 -9.20
C VAL A 12 4.17 -2.57 -8.73
N SER A 13 2.88 -2.78 -8.97
CA SER A 13 1.84 -1.83 -8.55
C SER A 13 1.82 -1.66 -7.04
N ALA A 14 1.97 -2.77 -6.30
CA ALA A 14 2.02 -2.73 -4.84
C ALA A 14 3.24 -1.94 -4.35
N GLY A 15 4.39 -2.11 -5.01
CA GLY A 15 5.59 -1.35 -4.70
C GLY A 15 5.42 0.14 -4.92
N HIS A 16 4.79 0.53 -6.02
CA HIS A 16 4.49 1.94 -6.30
C HIS A 16 3.53 2.52 -5.28
N ALA A 17 2.51 1.77 -4.89
CA ALA A 17 1.55 2.22 -3.89
C ALA A 17 2.23 2.48 -2.55
N ALA A 18 3.13 1.60 -2.15
CA ALA A 18 3.90 1.78 -0.92
C ALA A 18 4.79 3.02 -0.98
N SER A 19 5.39 3.29 -2.15
CA SER A 19 6.20 4.48 -2.37
C SER A 19 5.38 5.77 -2.26
N VAL A 20 4.16 5.78 -2.80
CA VAL A 20 3.27 6.94 -2.72
C VAL A 20 2.99 7.31 -1.26
N GLY A 21 2.72 6.31 -0.41
CA GLY A 21 2.47 6.57 1.01
C GLY A 21 3.65 7.25 1.68
N ARG A 22 4.88 6.86 1.32
CA ARG A 22 6.08 7.45 1.91
C ARG A 22 6.35 8.88 1.45
N VAL A 23 5.87 9.27 0.27
CA VAL A 23 6.09 10.61 -0.29
C VAL A 23 5.09 11.63 0.22
N ASN A 24 3.98 11.20 0.81
CA ASN A 24 2.94 12.11 1.29
C ASN A 24 3.25 12.61 2.69
N GLU A 25 4.19 13.56 2.77
CA GLU A 25 4.73 14.05 4.03
C GLU A 25 3.73 14.83 4.88
N GLU A 26 2.79 15.55 4.27
CA GLU A 26 1.79 16.31 5.00
C GLU A 26 0.87 15.40 5.82
N GLN A 27 0.39 14.34 5.19
CA GLN A 27 -0.46 13.37 5.87
C GLN A 27 0.31 12.61 6.94
N LEU A 28 1.55 12.24 6.65
CA LEU A 28 2.41 11.61 7.65
C LEU A 28 2.61 12.51 8.87
N TYR A 29 2.95 13.77 8.62
CA TYR A 29 3.16 14.73 9.70
C TYR A 29 1.90 14.87 10.57
N TYR A 30 0.74 15.00 9.94
CA TYR A 30 -0.52 15.10 10.65
C TYR A 30 -0.75 13.91 11.58
N LEU A 31 -0.59 12.71 11.06
CA LEU A 31 -0.82 11.49 11.84
C LEU A 31 0.21 11.35 12.96
N MET A 32 1.45 11.65 12.69
CA MET A 32 2.50 11.58 13.70
C MET A 32 2.29 12.64 14.79
N SER A 33 1.78 13.82 14.44
CA SER A 33 1.46 14.85 15.42
C SER A 33 0.33 14.42 16.34
N ARG A 34 -0.50 13.46 15.89
CA ARG A 34 -1.57 12.87 16.70
C ARG A 34 -1.09 11.69 17.54
N GLY A 35 0.20 11.42 17.55
CA GLY A 35 0.78 10.38 18.38
C GLY A 35 1.02 9.03 17.70
N LEU A 36 0.83 8.95 16.38
CA LEU A 36 1.06 7.70 15.67
C LEU A 36 2.53 7.52 15.30
N PRO A 37 3.11 6.32 15.50
CA PRO A 37 4.46 6.04 15.03
C PRO A 37 4.53 6.16 13.50
N LYS A 38 5.71 6.51 12.99
CA LYS A 38 5.90 6.74 11.56
C LYS A 38 5.47 5.55 10.70
N LYS A 39 5.86 4.34 11.08
CA LYS A 39 5.52 3.15 10.29
C LYS A 39 4.02 2.91 10.22
N LEU A 40 3.32 3.11 11.32
CA LEU A 40 1.86 2.99 11.34
C LEU A 40 1.21 4.09 10.52
N ALA A 41 1.72 5.32 10.64
CA ALA A 41 1.21 6.45 9.87
C ALA A 41 1.36 6.20 8.36
N GLU A 42 2.51 5.68 7.93
CA GLU A 42 2.73 5.33 6.53
C GLU A 42 1.71 4.32 6.03
N ARG A 43 1.42 3.29 6.82
CA ARG A 43 0.43 2.28 6.46
C ARG A 43 -0.97 2.87 6.33
N LEU A 44 -1.33 3.77 7.23
CA LEU A 44 -2.64 4.41 7.18
C LEU A 44 -2.79 5.32 5.96
N VAL A 45 -1.74 6.06 5.60
CA VAL A 45 -1.75 6.90 4.41
C VAL A 45 -1.97 6.04 3.16
N ILE A 46 -1.25 4.93 3.05
CA ILE A 46 -1.38 4.02 1.90
C ILE A 46 -2.79 3.42 1.86
N ARG A 47 -3.30 2.95 2.97
CA ARG A 47 -4.64 2.37 3.04
C ARG A 47 -5.72 3.38 2.66
N GLY A 48 -5.57 4.62 3.10
CA GLY A 48 -6.50 5.69 2.75
C GLY A 48 -6.50 5.99 1.25
N PHE A 49 -5.33 5.96 0.63
CA PHE A 49 -5.20 6.15 -0.81
C PHE A 49 -5.79 4.99 -1.59
N LEU A 50 -5.52 3.76 -1.16
CA LEU A 50 -5.87 2.56 -1.91
C LEU A 50 -7.30 2.07 -1.68
N GLY A 51 -7.92 2.44 -0.56
CA GLY A 51 -9.27 1.99 -0.24
C GLY A 51 -10.25 2.19 -1.40
N PRO A 52 -10.41 3.43 -1.91
CA PRO A 52 -11.31 3.67 -3.04
C PRO A 52 -10.90 2.90 -4.31
N VAL A 53 -9.59 2.76 -4.55
CA VAL A 53 -9.10 2.05 -5.73
C VAL A 53 -9.44 0.56 -5.62
N LEU A 54 -9.21 -0.04 -4.47
CA LEU A 54 -9.51 -1.45 -4.24
C LEU A 54 -11.00 -1.74 -4.32
N THR A 55 -11.82 -0.81 -3.86
CA THR A 55 -13.27 -0.95 -3.91
C THR A 55 -13.79 -1.07 -5.35
N ALA A 56 -13.07 -0.47 -6.32
CA ALA A 56 -13.44 -0.55 -7.72
C ALA A 56 -13.12 -1.91 -8.36
N VAL A 57 -12.33 -2.75 -7.69
CA VAL A 57 -12.01 -4.10 -8.20
C VAL A 57 -13.22 -5.01 -7.98
N PRO A 58 -13.81 -5.60 -9.05
CA PRO A 58 -15.06 -6.35 -8.91
C PRO A 58 -14.91 -7.68 -8.18
N SER A 59 -13.75 -8.30 -8.22
CA SER A 59 -13.53 -9.60 -7.59
C SER A 59 -13.03 -9.42 -6.15
N ILE A 60 -13.74 -10.00 -5.19
CA ILE A 60 -13.36 -9.94 -3.78
C ILE A 60 -12.02 -10.64 -3.55
N SER A 61 -11.81 -11.79 -4.20
CA SER A 61 -10.55 -12.52 -4.02
C SER A 61 -9.35 -11.79 -4.61
N VAL A 62 -9.52 -11.13 -5.75
CA VAL A 62 -8.47 -10.31 -6.35
C VAL A 62 -8.17 -9.10 -5.46
N ARG A 63 -9.22 -8.46 -4.95
CA ARG A 63 -9.06 -7.30 -4.06
C ARG A 63 -8.26 -7.66 -2.82
N LYS A 64 -8.60 -8.79 -2.19
CA LYS A 64 -7.88 -9.25 -1.00
C LYS A 64 -6.43 -9.56 -1.32
N ARG A 65 -6.18 -10.20 -2.45
CA ARG A 65 -4.82 -10.55 -2.88
C ARG A 65 -3.97 -9.30 -3.11
N LEU A 66 -4.53 -8.28 -3.76
CA LEU A 66 -3.84 -7.01 -3.97
C LEU A 66 -3.55 -6.31 -2.65
N SER A 67 -4.52 -6.30 -1.75
CA SER A 67 -4.35 -5.69 -0.43
C SER A 67 -3.22 -6.37 0.35
N ASP A 68 -3.18 -7.70 0.32
CA ASP A 68 -2.13 -8.47 1.00
C ASP A 68 -0.75 -8.19 0.40
N MET A 69 -0.65 -8.10 -0.93
CA MET A 69 0.61 -7.80 -1.61
C MET A 69 1.11 -6.39 -1.27
N ILE A 70 0.21 -5.43 -1.19
CA ILE A 70 0.56 -4.06 -0.84
C ILE A 70 1.08 -3.99 0.59
N GLU A 71 0.41 -4.66 1.52
CA GLU A 71 0.85 -4.73 2.91
C GLU A 71 2.23 -5.36 3.03
N GLU A 72 2.47 -6.44 2.30
CA GLU A 72 3.75 -7.13 2.30
C GLU A 72 4.88 -6.22 1.78
N LYS A 73 4.63 -5.51 0.68
CA LYS A 73 5.63 -4.60 0.12
C LYS A 73 5.90 -3.42 1.04
N LEU A 74 4.88 -2.94 1.71
CA LEU A 74 5.03 -1.84 2.66
C LEU A 74 5.89 -2.27 3.85
N ILE A 75 5.65 -3.46 4.40
CA ILE A 75 6.42 -3.99 5.50
C ILE A 75 7.87 -4.19 5.09
N ASP A 76 8.10 -4.79 3.92
CA ASP A 76 9.47 -4.98 3.39
C ASP A 76 10.21 -3.66 3.28
N GLY A 77 9.55 -2.64 2.73
CA GLY A 77 10.14 -1.32 2.61
C GLY A 77 10.49 -0.71 3.97
N GLN A 78 9.65 -0.92 4.97
CA GLN A 78 9.90 -0.40 6.31
C GLN A 78 11.04 -1.13 7.02
N GLU A 79 11.17 -2.44 6.79
CA GLU A 79 12.24 -3.23 7.41
C GLU A 79 13.60 -2.89 6.84
N ASN A 80 13.65 -2.43 5.60
CA ASN A 80 14.90 -2.08 4.92
C ASN A 80 15.33 -0.63 5.17
N GLU A 81 14.58 0.11 5.93
CA GLU A 81 14.97 1.44 6.39
C GLU A 81 15.81 1.32 7.67
#